data_2553bb991740bbb99dab1c8f8b6ca7e1
#
_entry.id   2553bb991740bbb99dab1c8f8b6ca7e1
#
_cell.length_a   1.000
_cell.length_b   1.000
_cell.length_c   1.000
_cell.angle_alpha   90.00
_cell.angle_beta   90.00
_cell.angle_gamma   90.00
#
_symmetry.space_group_name_H-M   'P 1'
#
loop_
_entity.id
_entity.type
_entity.pdbx_description
1 polymer ?
#
loop_
_entity_poly.entity_id
_entity_poly.type
_entity_poly.pdbx_seq_one_letter_code
_entity_poly.pdbx_strand_id
1 'polypeptide(L)'
;MIYGALGDIEEYRGMLKGLDVLIDWLEENDPAELEVGSHPILGDKAYANVMAPTTRPEAEAHYETHQRYHDLQIDVEGREAFKVATGSLTLVQEFDEKDDYDLVDSDASIAGDLADDKFALFVAGEPHMPTLEFPGDGAQPVKKICFKLLADAYWEE
;
A
#
# COMPACT_ATOMS: atom_id res chain seq x y z
N MET A 1 4.39 9.40 3.38
CA MET A 1 3.27 8.50 3.79
C MET A 1 2.11 9.33 4.32
N ILE A 2 0.89 8.95 3.97
CA ILE A 2 -0.33 9.41 4.62
C ILE A 2 -0.92 8.22 5.37
N TYR A 3 -1.25 8.40 6.64
CA TYR A 3 -1.71 7.32 7.51
C TYR A 3 -2.84 7.81 8.41
N GLY A 4 -3.93 7.05 8.50
CA GLY A 4 -5.07 7.41 9.32
C GLY A 4 -6.20 6.40 9.27
N ALA A 5 -7.34 6.77 9.85
CA ALA A 5 -8.56 5.98 9.76
C ALA A 5 -9.15 6.06 8.35
N LEU A 6 -9.57 4.93 7.80
CA LEU A 6 -10.17 4.87 6.46
C LEU A 6 -11.44 5.75 6.39
N GLY A 7 -12.20 5.82 7.49
CA GLY A 7 -13.40 6.68 7.57
C GLY A 7 -13.13 8.17 7.43
N ASP A 8 -11.89 8.62 7.64
CA ASP A 8 -11.49 10.03 7.56
C ASP A 8 -10.75 10.36 6.25
N ILE A 9 -10.73 9.42 5.29
CA ILE A 9 -9.95 9.57 4.05
C ILE A 9 -10.33 10.82 3.25
N GLU A 10 -11.56 11.27 3.34
CA GLU A 10 -12.07 12.50 2.69
C GLU A 10 -11.25 13.75 3.08
N GLU A 11 -10.66 13.78 4.27
CA GLU A 11 -9.82 14.91 4.72
C GLU A 11 -8.58 15.12 3.86
N TYR A 12 -8.19 14.11 3.09
CA TYR A 12 -7.01 14.15 2.21
C TYR A 12 -7.34 14.45 0.75
N ARG A 13 -8.60 14.78 0.45
CA ARG A 13 -9.03 15.15 -0.90
C ARG A 13 -8.24 16.37 -1.42
N GLY A 14 -7.85 16.30 -2.68
CA GLY A 14 -7.08 17.33 -3.35
C GLY A 14 -5.57 17.19 -3.23
N MET A 15 -5.07 16.18 -2.51
CA MET A 15 -3.62 15.96 -2.38
C MET A 15 -3.00 15.24 -3.58
N LEU A 16 -3.70 14.26 -4.14
CA LEU A 16 -3.24 13.44 -5.28
C LEU A 16 -4.44 13.09 -6.17
N LYS A 17 -4.30 13.16 -7.48
CA LYS A 17 -5.37 12.85 -8.44
C LYS A 17 -5.92 11.44 -8.26
N GLY A 18 -5.03 10.45 -8.11
CA GLY A 18 -5.44 9.06 -7.90
C GLY A 18 -6.18 8.84 -6.58
N LEU A 19 -5.81 9.57 -5.54
CA LEU A 19 -6.50 9.52 -4.24
C LEU A 19 -7.92 10.08 -4.36
N ASP A 20 -8.12 11.17 -5.08
CA ASP A 20 -9.46 11.75 -5.29
C ASP A 20 -10.37 10.76 -6.01
N VAL A 21 -9.86 10.07 -7.03
CA VAL A 21 -10.60 9.00 -7.73
C VAL A 21 -10.98 7.86 -6.77
N LEU A 22 -10.07 7.45 -5.90
CA LEU A 22 -10.35 6.41 -4.92
C LEU A 22 -11.39 6.86 -3.89
N ILE A 23 -11.30 8.10 -3.40
CA ILE A 23 -12.28 8.66 -2.47
C ILE A 23 -13.69 8.63 -3.08
N ASP A 24 -13.84 9.10 -4.33
CA ASP A 24 -15.13 9.05 -5.04
C ASP A 24 -15.65 7.61 -5.18
N TRP A 25 -14.77 6.67 -5.48
CA TRP A 25 -15.15 5.26 -5.59
C TRP A 25 -15.61 4.66 -4.25
N LEU A 26 -14.94 5.01 -3.16
CA LEU A 26 -15.29 4.54 -1.80
C LEU A 26 -16.64 5.08 -1.30
N GLU A 27 -17.11 6.21 -1.82
CA GLU A 27 -18.45 6.73 -1.49
C GLU A 27 -19.57 5.81 -2.02
N GLU A 28 -19.32 5.09 -3.11
CA GLU A 28 -20.32 4.27 -3.80
C GLU A 28 -20.09 2.76 -3.64
N ASN A 29 -18.92 2.34 -3.13
CA ASN A 29 -18.50 0.94 -3.08
C ASN A 29 -17.94 0.57 -1.71
N ASP A 30 -18.24 -0.65 -1.27
CA ASP A 30 -17.63 -1.26 -0.10
C ASP A 30 -16.42 -2.12 -0.54
N PRO A 31 -15.19 -1.75 -0.17
CA PRO A 31 -14.02 -2.53 -0.55
C PRO A 31 -14.04 -3.97 0.02
N ALA A 32 -14.75 -4.20 1.13
CA ALA A 32 -14.88 -5.53 1.72
C ALA A 32 -15.62 -6.53 0.82
N GLU A 33 -16.42 -6.06 -0.13
CA GLU A 33 -17.16 -6.89 -1.08
C GLU A 33 -16.31 -7.37 -2.27
N LEU A 34 -15.11 -6.82 -2.46
CA LEU A 34 -14.24 -7.22 -3.56
C LEU A 34 -13.65 -8.63 -3.32
N GLU A 35 -13.68 -9.45 -4.36
CA GLU A 35 -13.03 -10.75 -4.37
C GLU A 35 -11.53 -10.62 -4.67
N VAL A 36 -10.75 -11.64 -4.27
CA VAL A 36 -9.32 -11.72 -4.60
C VAL A 36 -9.13 -11.60 -6.11
N GLY A 37 -8.21 -10.73 -6.52
CA GLY A 37 -7.91 -10.39 -7.90
C GLY A 37 -7.74 -8.90 -8.13
N SER A 38 -7.61 -8.51 -9.39
CA SER A 38 -7.46 -7.11 -9.80
C SER A 38 -8.79 -6.54 -10.28
N HIS A 39 -9.15 -5.35 -9.80
CA HIS A 39 -10.41 -4.68 -10.10
C HIS A 39 -10.13 -3.24 -10.56
N PRO A 40 -10.45 -2.87 -11.81
CA PRO A 40 -10.26 -1.50 -12.28
C PRO A 40 -11.23 -0.54 -11.59
N ILE A 41 -10.75 0.66 -11.26
CA ILE A 41 -11.54 1.78 -10.76
C ILE A 41 -11.61 2.87 -11.84
N LEU A 42 -10.46 3.26 -12.38
CA LEU A 42 -10.35 4.19 -13.51
C LEU A 42 -9.26 3.69 -14.48
N GLY A 43 -9.57 2.64 -15.24
CA GLY A 43 -8.63 2.03 -16.17
C GLY A 43 -7.34 1.59 -15.46
N ASP A 44 -6.21 2.04 -15.98
CA ASP A 44 -4.89 1.82 -15.41
C ASP A 44 -4.44 2.95 -14.46
N LYS A 45 -5.22 4.02 -14.34
CA LYS A 45 -4.91 5.16 -13.46
C LYS A 45 -5.25 4.89 -12.00
N ALA A 46 -6.24 4.05 -11.73
CA ALA A 46 -6.58 3.61 -10.39
C ALA A 46 -7.21 2.22 -10.44
N TYR A 47 -6.67 1.29 -9.68
CA TYR A 47 -7.20 -0.08 -9.58
C TYR A 47 -6.90 -0.71 -8.22
N ALA A 48 -7.69 -1.72 -7.84
CA ALA A 48 -7.54 -2.44 -6.60
C ALA A 48 -6.94 -3.83 -6.87
N ASN A 49 -5.87 -4.16 -6.15
CA ASN A 49 -5.34 -5.53 -6.05
C ASN A 49 -5.77 -6.11 -4.72
N VAL A 50 -6.70 -7.07 -4.74
CA VAL A 50 -7.18 -7.77 -3.55
C VAL A 50 -6.39 -9.06 -3.40
N MET A 51 -5.78 -9.24 -2.23
CA MET A 51 -4.88 -10.34 -1.93
C MET A 51 -5.25 -11.01 -0.61
N ALA A 52 -4.89 -12.29 -0.47
CA ALA A 52 -5.10 -13.06 0.76
C ALA A 52 -3.78 -13.72 1.22
N PRO A 53 -2.73 -12.94 1.53
CA PRO A 53 -1.44 -13.48 1.97
C PRO A 53 -1.47 -13.92 3.43
N THR A 54 -0.39 -14.57 3.83
CA THR A 54 -0.02 -14.76 5.23
C THR A 54 1.02 -13.71 5.60
N THR A 55 0.88 -13.08 6.76
CA THR A 55 1.88 -12.14 7.28
C THR A 55 3.21 -12.85 7.51
N ARG A 56 4.32 -12.11 7.40
CA ARG A 56 5.68 -12.64 7.46
C ARG A 56 6.51 -11.89 8.50
N PRO A 57 7.55 -12.53 9.08
CA PRO A 57 8.46 -11.84 9.97
C PRO A 57 9.31 -10.83 9.18
N GLU A 58 9.69 -9.73 9.82
CA GLU A 58 10.50 -8.68 9.23
C GLU A 58 11.82 -9.20 8.64
N ALA A 59 12.43 -10.19 9.30
CA ALA A 59 13.70 -10.78 8.83
C ALA A 59 13.63 -11.44 7.44
N GLU A 60 12.42 -11.76 6.96
CA GLU A 60 12.16 -12.36 5.65
C GLU A 60 11.69 -11.33 4.60
N ALA A 61 11.67 -10.04 4.94
CA ALA A 61 11.10 -9.01 4.11
C ALA A 61 12.13 -7.93 3.75
N HIS A 62 11.88 -7.25 2.63
CA HIS A 62 12.62 -6.08 2.18
C HIS A 62 11.66 -4.93 1.94
N TYR A 63 12.20 -3.71 1.84
CA TYR A 63 11.41 -2.55 1.42
C TYR A 63 11.27 -2.58 -0.09
N GLU A 64 10.06 -2.33 -0.57
CA GLU A 64 9.76 -2.12 -1.98
C GLU A 64 9.56 -0.64 -2.29
N THR A 65 9.96 -0.20 -3.49
CA THR A 65 9.67 1.13 -4.02
C THR A 65 9.00 1.00 -5.38
N HIS A 66 8.14 1.94 -5.71
CA HIS A 66 7.48 2.05 -7.00
C HIS A 66 7.78 3.42 -7.61
N GLN A 67 7.86 3.52 -8.92
CA GLN A 67 8.10 4.81 -9.60
C GLN A 67 6.82 5.42 -10.14
N ARG A 68 5.93 4.59 -10.67
CA ARG A 68 4.72 5.06 -11.36
C ARG A 68 3.50 5.18 -10.47
N TYR A 69 3.39 4.34 -9.45
CA TYR A 69 2.19 4.24 -8.61
C TYR A 69 2.46 4.56 -7.15
N HIS A 70 1.48 5.22 -6.53
CA HIS A 70 1.33 5.23 -5.09
C HIS A 70 0.59 3.96 -4.68
N ASP A 71 0.92 3.42 -3.52
CA ASP A 71 0.23 2.28 -2.90
C ASP A 71 -0.61 2.76 -1.73
N LEU A 72 -1.93 2.67 -1.83
CA LEU A 72 -2.79 2.82 -0.66
C LEU A 72 -3.24 1.44 -0.20
N GLN A 73 -2.90 1.07 1.03
CA GLN A 73 -3.14 -0.28 1.56
C GLN A 73 -4.10 -0.25 2.75
N ILE A 74 -5.01 -1.22 2.77
CA ILE A 74 -5.95 -1.50 3.85
C ILE A 74 -6.01 -3.00 4.10
N ASP A 75 -6.33 -3.39 5.34
CA ASP A 75 -6.73 -4.76 5.67
C ASP A 75 -8.25 -4.83 5.76
N VAL A 76 -8.85 -5.80 5.05
CA VAL A 76 -10.28 -6.08 5.08
C VAL A 76 -10.60 -7.12 6.16
N GLU A 77 -9.76 -8.15 6.26
CA GLU A 77 -9.82 -9.18 7.29
C GLU A 77 -8.44 -9.41 7.89
N GLY A 78 -8.37 -9.56 9.20
CA GLY A 78 -7.10 -9.71 9.92
C GLY A 78 -6.40 -8.37 10.11
N ARG A 79 -5.13 -8.44 10.45
CA ARG A 79 -4.29 -7.26 10.66
C ARG A 79 -2.83 -7.53 10.33
N GLU A 80 -2.15 -6.51 9.86
CA GLU A 80 -0.73 -6.53 9.55
C GLU A 80 -0.01 -5.32 10.12
N ALA A 81 1.29 -5.45 10.29
CA ALA A 81 2.18 -4.31 10.51
C ALA A 81 2.90 -3.94 9.20
N PHE A 82 3.44 -2.74 9.17
CA PHE A 82 4.29 -2.26 8.07
C PHE A 82 5.42 -1.40 8.60
N LYS A 83 6.45 -1.20 7.77
CA LYS A 83 7.52 -0.24 8.01
C LYS A 83 7.73 0.67 6.80
N VAL A 84 8.21 1.87 7.08
CA VAL A 84 8.70 2.82 6.06
C VAL A 84 10.16 3.12 6.36
N ALA A 85 11.01 3.01 5.35
CA ALA A 85 12.43 3.30 5.49
C ALA A 85 12.67 4.80 5.71
N THR A 86 13.51 5.12 6.67
CA THR A 86 13.88 6.52 7.00
C THR A 86 15.39 6.75 7.00
N GLY A 87 16.18 5.71 6.79
CA GLY A 87 17.63 5.74 6.84
C GLY A 87 18.30 5.59 5.47
N SER A 88 19.57 5.24 5.51
CA SER A 88 20.35 4.94 4.31
C SER A 88 19.84 3.66 3.67
N LEU A 89 19.78 3.65 2.34
CA LEU A 89 19.27 2.53 1.56
C LEU A 89 20.42 1.71 0.96
N THR A 90 20.23 0.38 0.97
CA THR A 90 21.10 -0.58 0.30
C THR A 90 20.30 -1.35 -0.72
N LEU A 91 20.73 -1.36 -1.98
CA LEU A 91 20.03 -2.09 -3.05
C LEU A 91 20.11 -3.60 -2.81
N VAL A 92 18.96 -4.26 -2.88
CA VAL A 92 18.80 -5.72 -2.81
C VAL A 92 18.48 -6.29 -4.17
N GLN A 93 17.54 -5.68 -4.90
CA GLN A 93 17.14 -6.06 -6.24
C GLN A 93 16.96 -4.80 -7.09
N GLU A 94 17.57 -4.80 -8.29
CA GLU A 94 17.44 -3.69 -9.25
C GLU A 94 15.98 -3.47 -9.69
N PHE A 95 15.69 -2.26 -10.10
CA PHE A 95 14.36 -1.86 -10.53
C PHE A 95 13.89 -2.67 -11.75
N ASP A 96 12.71 -3.25 -11.62
CA ASP A 96 11.99 -3.94 -12.68
C ASP A 96 10.93 -3.00 -13.27
N GLU A 97 11.15 -2.53 -14.50
CA GLU A 97 10.22 -1.61 -15.17
C GLU A 97 8.84 -2.23 -15.45
N LYS A 98 8.79 -3.55 -15.66
CA LYS A 98 7.55 -4.24 -15.99
C LYS A 98 6.62 -4.30 -14.78
N ASP A 99 7.19 -4.62 -13.62
CA ASP A 99 6.45 -4.81 -12.39
C ASP A 99 6.47 -3.55 -11.50
N ASP A 100 7.17 -2.49 -11.94
CA ASP A 100 7.29 -1.18 -11.27
C ASP A 100 7.77 -1.29 -9.83
N TYR A 101 8.85 -2.06 -9.58
CA TYR A 101 9.42 -2.11 -8.23
C TYR A 101 10.91 -2.42 -8.20
N ASP A 102 11.56 -2.00 -7.14
CA ASP A 102 12.84 -2.52 -6.68
C ASP A 102 12.73 -2.99 -5.22
N LEU A 103 13.78 -3.62 -4.72
CA LEU A 103 13.90 -3.98 -3.32
C LEU A 103 15.16 -3.36 -2.73
N VAL A 104 14.99 -2.77 -1.55
CA VAL A 104 16.06 -2.14 -0.78
C VAL A 104 15.98 -2.56 0.69
N ASP A 105 17.10 -2.45 1.40
CA ASP A 105 17.17 -2.48 2.85
C ASP A 105 17.46 -1.09 3.39
N SER A 106 17.15 -0.84 4.66
CA SER A 106 17.39 0.42 5.33
C SER A 106 17.90 0.21 6.75
N ASP A 107 18.76 1.11 7.21
CA ASP A 107 19.31 1.08 8.56
C ASP A 107 18.43 1.79 9.60
N ALA A 108 17.34 2.43 9.18
CA ALA A 108 16.36 3.06 10.05
C ALA A 108 14.97 3.04 9.43
N SER A 109 13.95 3.00 10.29
CA SER A 109 12.55 2.95 9.85
C SER A 109 11.60 3.50 10.90
N ILE A 110 10.39 3.81 10.45
CA ILE A 110 9.21 3.93 11.31
C ILE A 110 8.27 2.76 11.05
N ALA A 111 7.47 2.40 12.05
CA ALA A 111 6.52 1.30 11.97
C ALA A 111 5.09 1.77 12.23
N GLY A 112 4.13 1.11 11.62
CA GLY A 112 2.71 1.28 11.84
C GLY A 112 1.97 -0.04 11.60
N ASP A 113 0.66 0.01 11.65
CA ASP A 113 -0.21 -1.14 11.39
C ASP A 113 -1.50 -0.73 10.67
N LEU A 114 -2.18 -1.72 10.09
CA LEU A 114 -3.46 -1.54 9.39
C LEU A 114 -4.64 -2.11 10.19
N ALA A 115 -4.47 -2.32 11.50
CA ALA A 115 -5.56 -2.73 12.37
C ALA A 115 -6.61 -1.60 12.52
N ASP A 116 -7.84 -1.98 12.92
CA ASP A 116 -8.90 -1.04 13.26
C ASP A 116 -9.26 -0.06 12.11
N ASP A 117 -9.46 -0.60 10.91
CA ASP A 117 -9.89 0.14 9.71
C ASP A 117 -8.98 1.34 9.36
N LYS A 118 -7.68 1.16 9.47
CA LYS A 118 -6.70 2.16 9.05
C LYS A 118 -6.28 1.97 7.60
N PHE A 119 -5.77 3.05 7.01
CA PHE A 119 -5.09 3.01 5.72
C PHE A 119 -3.68 3.58 5.84
N ALA A 120 -2.80 3.12 4.98
CA ALA A 120 -1.50 3.71 4.74
C ALA A 120 -1.33 3.96 3.24
N LEU A 121 -1.02 5.19 2.86
CA LEU A 121 -0.66 5.56 1.50
C LEU A 121 0.85 5.80 1.45
N PHE A 122 1.55 4.95 0.72
CA PHE A 122 2.97 5.08 0.44
C PHE A 122 3.11 5.76 -0.92
N VAL A 123 3.73 6.93 -0.94
CA VAL A 123 3.89 7.68 -2.20
C VAL A 123 4.93 7.01 -3.10
N ALA A 124 4.81 7.23 -4.41
CA ALA A 124 5.80 6.73 -5.37
C ALA A 124 7.22 7.16 -4.97
N GLY A 125 8.15 6.22 -4.96
CA GLY A 125 9.52 6.42 -4.50
C GLY A 125 9.76 6.24 -3.01
N GLU A 126 8.73 6.07 -2.19
CA GLU A 126 8.86 5.84 -0.74
C GLU A 126 9.05 4.35 -0.44
N PRO A 127 10.22 3.93 0.08
CA PRO A 127 10.46 2.53 0.40
C PRO A 127 9.60 2.09 1.58
N HIS A 128 8.81 1.04 1.39
CA HIS A 128 7.89 0.50 2.40
C HIS A 128 7.92 -1.03 2.42
N MET A 129 7.61 -1.60 3.58
CA MET A 129 7.66 -3.03 3.85
C MET A 129 6.31 -3.44 4.44
N PRO A 130 5.35 -3.87 3.60
CA PRO A 130 4.01 -4.28 4.04
C PRO A 130 3.96 -5.75 4.45
N THR A 131 2.77 -6.19 4.91
CA THR A 131 2.44 -7.60 5.17
C THR A 131 3.31 -8.24 6.25
N LEU A 132 3.73 -7.44 7.23
CA LEU A 132 4.48 -7.91 8.37
C LEU A 132 3.56 -8.49 9.45
N GLU A 133 4.08 -9.44 10.21
CA GLU A 133 3.40 -9.93 11.41
C GLU A 133 3.04 -8.77 12.34
N PHE A 134 1.78 -8.71 12.75
CA PHE A 134 1.38 -7.80 13.81
C PHE A 134 2.05 -8.23 15.12
N PRO A 135 2.59 -7.30 15.93
CA PRO A 135 3.31 -7.65 17.14
C PRO A 135 2.53 -8.59 18.06
N GLY A 136 3.10 -9.75 18.36
CA GLY A 136 2.52 -10.76 19.23
C GLY A 136 1.61 -11.79 18.56
N ASP A 137 1.22 -11.60 17.29
CA ASP A 137 0.29 -12.49 16.61
C ASP A 137 0.98 -13.67 15.89
N GLY A 138 2.27 -13.54 15.54
CA GLY A 138 2.93 -14.47 14.63
C GLY A 138 2.35 -14.39 13.20
N ALA A 139 2.63 -15.39 12.38
CA ALA A 139 2.10 -15.47 11.02
C ALA A 139 0.58 -15.69 11.05
N GLN A 140 -0.18 -14.83 10.37
CA GLN A 140 -1.64 -14.86 10.29
C GLN A 140 -2.12 -14.63 8.87
N PRO A 141 -3.23 -15.27 8.46
CA PRO A 141 -3.86 -14.93 7.21
C PRO A 141 -4.50 -13.54 7.28
N VAL A 142 -4.36 -12.76 6.21
CA VAL A 142 -5.03 -11.48 6.06
C VAL A 142 -5.68 -11.41 4.68
N LYS A 143 -6.82 -10.72 4.58
CA LYS A 143 -7.34 -10.26 3.30
C LYS A 143 -7.09 -8.76 3.22
N LYS A 144 -6.35 -8.34 2.23
CA LYS A 144 -5.91 -6.96 2.07
C LYS A 144 -6.13 -6.44 0.67
N ILE A 145 -6.20 -5.12 0.56
CA ILE A 145 -6.28 -4.45 -0.73
C ILE A 145 -5.12 -3.46 -0.83
N CYS A 146 -4.37 -3.56 -1.93
CA CYS A 146 -3.46 -2.52 -2.38
C CYS A 146 -4.12 -1.78 -3.53
N PHE A 147 -4.55 -0.54 -3.28
CA PHE A 147 -5.01 0.35 -4.34
C PHE A 147 -3.79 0.97 -5.01
N LYS A 148 -3.64 0.70 -6.30
CA LYS A 148 -2.61 1.30 -7.15
C LYS A 148 -3.13 2.59 -7.74
N LEU A 149 -2.51 3.71 -7.39
CA LEU A 149 -2.93 5.05 -7.78
C LEU A 149 -1.81 5.69 -8.60
N LEU A 150 -2.05 5.93 -9.89
CA LEU A 150 -1.04 6.49 -10.79
C LEU A 150 -0.56 7.84 -10.26
N ALA A 151 0.76 8.00 -10.15
CA ALA A 151 1.35 9.25 -9.67
C ALA A 151 1.04 10.41 -10.64
N ASP A 152 0.81 11.59 -10.09
CA ASP A 152 0.37 12.77 -10.82
C ASP A 152 1.29 13.13 -12.00
N ALA A 153 2.59 12.83 -11.88
CA ALA A 153 3.58 13.06 -12.94
C ALA A 153 3.27 12.27 -14.24
N TYR A 154 2.57 11.16 -14.14
CA TYR A 154 2.22 10.28 -15.26
C TYR A 154 0.76 10.38 -15.69
N TRP A 155 0.00 11.28 -15.07
CA TRP A 155 -1.46 11.31 -15.22
C TRP A 155 -1.94 11.66 -16.64
N GLU A 156 -1.17 12.47 -17.35
CA GLU A 156 -1.51 12.95 -18.70
C GLU A 156 -0.83 12.14 -19.83
N GLU A 157 -0.16 11.06 -19.50
CA GLU A 157 0.47 10.16 -20.49
C GLU A 157 -0.53 9.31 -21.26
#